data_20896139ee5f4e158a44d87d6bf1b47c
#
_entry.id   20896139ee5f4e158a44d87d6bf1b47c
#
_cell.length_a   1.000
_cell.length_b   1.000
_cell.length_c   1.000
_cell.angle_alpha   90.00
_cell.angle_beta   90.00
_cell.angle_gamma   90.00
#
_symmetry.space_group_name_H-M   'P 1'
#
loop_
_entity.id
_entity.type
_entity.pdbx_description
1 polymer ?
#
loop_
_entity_poly.entity_id
_entity_poly.type
_entity_poly.pdbx_seq_one_letter_code
_entity_poly.pdbx_strand_id
1 'polypeptide(L)'
;MVAGALGVGSVQAQTQVVPSGKVTEVQAADGAAGVGKASASRGTAAHGQGIAQLRRFATRTPAATGTFVQTQLAGGGRGGSARSSGSFAFARPGNFRWEIDKPDPQLIVTDGKKLYFYDEGLRQVTVREASEAIQATPAAVLFGVGDLDEAFKLSEVGQYNGVAWVEAVPRSADSGFDRIRIGMREGLPVVMEVVDAFGQINRFEFSKLSTNERIPAERFHFKVPAGVDVLE
;
A
#
# COMPACT_ATOMS: atom_id res chain seq x y z
N MET A 1 -48.15 18.60 -0.57
CA MET A 1 -47.62 19.90 -0.13
C MET A 1 -47.17 19.79 1.32
N VAL A 2 -45.90 19.44 1.59
CA VAL A 2 -45.17 19.79 2.83
C VAL A 2 -43.68 19.69 2.48
N ALA A 3 -43.01 20.83 2.53
CA ALA A 3 -41.59 20.98 2.37
C ALA A 3 -40.89 20.70 3.71
N GLY A 4 -39.90 19.83 3.73
CA GLY A 4 -39.01 19.60 4.87
C GLY A 4 -37.59 20.07 4.51
N ALA A 5 -37.20 21.21 5.10
CA ALA A 5 -35.88 21.79 4.93
C ALA A 5 -34.82 20.99 5.69
N LEU A 6 -33.75 20.60 5.00
CA LEU A 6 -32.53 20.01 5.59
C LEU A 6 -31.57 21.14 5.99
N GLY A 7 -31.39 21.32 7.29
CA GLY A 7 -30.44 22.26 7.87
C GLY A 7 -28.99 21.77 7.69
N VAL A 8 -28.21 22.61 7.03
CA VAL A 8 -26.76 22.45 6.91
C VAL A 8 -26.11 23.03 8.16
N GLY A 9 -25.61 22.17 9.06
CA GLY A 9 -24.87 22.59 10.24
C GLY A 9 -23.39 22.82 9.88
N SER A 10 -23.01 24.09 9.82
CA SER A 10 -21.63 24.52 9.69
C SER A 10 -20.90 24.33 11.03
N VAL A 11 -19.93 23.43 11.10
CA VAL A 11 -19.01 23.31 12.25
C VAL A 11 -17.83 24.24 11.99
N GLN A 12 -17.74 25.32 12.74
CA GLN A 12 -16.57 26.19 12.78
C GLN A 12 -15.51 25.57 13.68
N ALA A 13 -14.32 25.34 13.14
CA ALA A 13 -13.14 24.96 13.88
C ALA A 13 -12.57 26.19 14.61
N GLN A 14 -12.58 26.17 15.94
CA GLN A 14 -11.87 27.14 16.77
C GLN A 14 -10.43 26.73 16.95
N THR A 15 -9.53 27.57 16.48
CA THR A 15 -8.09 27.48 16.69
C THR A 15 -7.76 27.92 18.12
N GLN A 16 -7.32 26.99 18.98
CA GLN A 16 -6.74 27.34 20.27
C GLN A 16 -5.22 27.38 20.15
N VAL A 17 -4.68 28.57 20.42
CA VAL A 17 -3.26 28.87 20.55
C VAL A 17 -2.79 28.44 21.95
N VAL A 18 -1.79 27.58 22.05
CA VAL A 18 -1.14 27.19 23.31
C VAL A 18 0.17 27.97 23.46
N PRO A 19 0.44 28.62 24.63
CA PRO A 19 1.62 29.45 24.82
C PRO A 19 2.87 28.65 25.11
N SER A 20 3.99 29.19 24.62
CA SER A 20 5.40 28.74 24.83
C SER A 20 5.77 28.62 26.29
N GLY A 21 6.19 27.40 26.71
CA GLY A 21 6.85 27.14 27.98
C GLY A 21 8.38 27.13 27.80
N LYS A 22 9.04 27.84 28.72
CA LYS A 22 10.48 28.11 28.79
C LYS A 22 11.35 26.85 28.82
N VAL A 23 12.43 26.89 28.04
CA VAL A 23 13.56 25.95 28.08
C VAL A 23 14.41 26.31 29.30
N THR A 24 14.60 25.36 30.21
CA THR A 24 15.58 25.48 31.30
C THR A 24 16.85 24.73 30.88
N GLU A 25 17.93 25.50 30.78
CA GLU A 25 19.30 25.06 30.54
C GLU A 25 19.82 24.32 31.79
N VAL A 26 20.30 23.09 31.62
CA VAL A 26 21.05 22.36 32.65
C VAL A 26 22.45 22.09 32.14
N GLN A 27 23.36 22.62 32.91
CA GLN A 27 24.82 22.71 32.76
C GLN A 27 25.51 21.34 32.80
N ALA A 28 26.58 21.23 32.02
CA ALA A 28 27.49 20.09 31.91
C ALA A 28 28.23 19.77 33.22
N ALA A 29 28.43 18.50 33.49
CA ALA A 29 29.46 18.01 34.39
C ALA A 29 30.34 16.99 33.64
N ASP A 30 31.65 17.33 33.64
CA ASP A 30 32.76 16.53 33.14
C ASP A 30 32.88 15.17 33.84
N GLY A 31 33.24 14.16 33.11
CA GLY A 31 33.60 12.83 33.60
C GLY A 31 34.23 11.97 32.50
N ALA A 32 35.54 12.16 32.30
CA ALA A 32 36.33 11.33 31.40
C ALA A 32 36.57 9.94 31.98
N ALA A 33 36.32 8.88 31.19
CA ALA A 33 37.13 7.66 31.15
C ALA A 33 36.65 6.64 30.12
N GLY A 34 37.56 6.08 29.31
CA GLY A 34 37.43 4.74 28.74
C GLY A 34 37.05 4.66 27.27
N VAL A 35 38.05 4.86 26.42
CA VAL A 35 38.05 4.60 24.99
C VAL A 35 37.96 3.09 24.74
N GLY A 36 36.76 2.60 24.37
CA GLY A 36 36.63 1.36 23.65
C GLY A 36 36.30 1.69 22.18
N LYS A 37 37.31 1.60 21.30
CA LYS A 37 37.09 1.65 19.84
C LYS A 37 36.30 0.43 19.40
N ALA A 38 34.98 0.52 19.49
CA ALA A 38 34.11 -0.35 18.70
C ALA A 38 34.21 0.13 17.25
N SER A 39 34.89 -0.64 16.43
CA SER A 39 34.95 -0.49 14.99
C SER A 39 33.53 -0.63 14.45
N ALA A 40 32.88 0.48 14.25
CA ALA A 40 31.64 0.53 13.45
C ALA A 40 32.02 0.24 12.01
N SER A 41 31.93 -1.03 11.62
CA SER A 41 31.90 -1.38 10.20
C SER A 41 30.64 -0.74 9.63
N ARG A 42 30.80 0.46 9.13
CA ARG A 42 29.79 1.13 8.31
C ARG A 42 29.59 0.31 7.05
N GLY A 43 28.51 -0.47 7.04
CA GLY A 43 28.05 -1.14 5.85
C GLY A 43 27.64 -0.13 4.78
N THR A 44 28.61 0.28 3.98
CA THR A 44 28.41 1.11 2.78
C THR A 44 27.82 0.31 1.59
N ALA A 45 27.40 -0.95 1.82
CA ALA A 45 26.87 -1.83 0.79
C ALA A 45 25.30 -1.87 0.71
N ALA A 46 24.60 -1.07 1.52
CA ALA A 46 23.14 -1.18 1.63
C ALA A 46 22.33 -0.16 0.79
N HIS A 47 23.00 0.80 0.15
CA HIS A 47 22.32 1.75 -0.72
C HIS A 47 22.10 1.13 -2.10
N GLY A 48 20.86 1.08 -2.56
CA GLY A 48 20.49 0.59 -3.90
C GLY A 48 19.94 -0.85 -3.94
N GLN A 49 19.88 -1.56 -2.83
CA GLN A 49 19.42 -2.96 -2.84
C GLN A 49 17.88 -3.09 -2.95
N GLY A 50 17.11 -2.18 -2.36
CA GLY A 50 15.65 -2.22 -2.36
C GLY A 50 15.08 -2.00 -3.76
N ILE A 51 15.51 -0.94 -4.43
CA ILE A 51 15.07 -0.62 -5.81
C ILE A 51 15.48 -1.75 -6.76
N ALA A 52 16.73 -2.25 -6.63
CA ALA A 52 17.19 -3.35 -7.46
C ALA A 52 16.38 -4.64 -7.26
N GLN A 53 15.98 -4.95 -6.00
CA GLN A 53 15.11 -6.08 -5.69
C GLN A 53 13.70 -5.86 -6.27
N LEU A 54 13.12 -4.67 -6.09
CA LEU A 54 11.79 -4.33 -6.60
C LEU A 54 11.74 -4.43 -8.14
N ARG A 55 12.71 -3.83 -8.83
CA ARG A 55 12.80 -3.94 -10.30
C ARG A 55 12.97 -5.38 -10.77
N ARG A 56 13.78 -6.17 -10.08
CA ARG A 56 13.95 -7.59 -10.39
C ARG A 56 12.64 -8.37 -10.20
N PHE A 57 11.92 -8.12 -9.12
CA PHE A 57 10.61 -8.71 -8.88
C PHE A 57 9.63 -8.33 -10.00
N ALA A 58 9.55 -7.04 -10.34
CA ALA A 58 8.66 -6.54 -11.38
C ALA A 58 8.95 -7.16 -12.76
N THR A 59 10.22 -7.39 -13.11
CA THR A 59 10.63 -7.87 -14.45
C THR A 59 10.75 -9.38 -14.54
N ARG A 60 11.06 -10.08 -13.45
CA ARG A 60 11.38 -11.53 -13.47
C ARG A 60 10.31 -12.41 -12.83
N THR A 61 9.25 -11.83 -12.28
CA THR A 61 8.15 -12.60 -11.70
C THR A 61 6.92 -12.47 -12.61
N PRO A 62 6.73 -13.39 -13.57
CA PRO A 62 5.60 -13.35 -14.50
C PRO A 62 4.28 -13.64 -13.79
N ALA A 63 4.29 -14.42 -12.70
CA ALA A 63 3.10 -14.74 -11.93
C ALA A 63 3.46 -14.98 -10.47
N ALA A 64 2.56 -14.64 -9.57
CA ALA A 64 2.66 -15.02 -8.16
C ALA A 64 1.29 -15.09 -7.50
N THR A 65 1.25 -15.85 -6.40
CA THR A 65 0.14 -15.92 -5.47
C THR A 65 0.66 -15.65 -4.06
N GLY A 66 -0.22 -15.24 -3.17
CA GLY A 66 0.12 -15.04 -1.77
C GLY A 66 -1.08 -14.68 -0.92
N THR A 67 -0.84 -14.50 0.36
CA THR A 67 -1.82 -14.00 1.32
C THR A 67 -1.32 -12.70 1.93
N PHE A 68 -2.24 -11.89 2.42
CA PHE A 68 -1.91 -10.65 3.10
C PHE A 68 -2.76 -10.45 4.36
N VAL A 69 -2.20 -9.66 5.25
CA VAL A 69 -2.94 -9.02 6.34
C VAL A 69 -2.80 -7.52 6.16
N GLN A 70 -3.91 -6.84 6.06
CA GLN A 70 -3.99 -5.38 6.02
C GLN A 70 -4.30 -4.86 7.41
N THR A 71 -3.60 -3.81 7.82
CA THR A 71 -3.87 -3.06 9.05
C THR A 71 -3.94 -1.59 8.71
N GLN A 72 -5.05 -0.96 9.00
CA GLN A 72 -5.20 0.48 8.89
C GLN A 72 -4.66 1.13 10.16
N LEU A 73 -3.61 1.92 10.04
CA LEU A 73 -3.02 2.67 11.12
C LEU A 73 -3.67 4.04 11.17
N ALA A 74 -4.39 4.35 12.24
CA ALA A 74 -5.00 5.66 12.40
C ALA A 74 -3.90 6.73 12.54
N GLY A 75 -3.90 7.72 11.67
CA GLY A 75 -3.11 8.92 11.82
C GLY A 75 -3.63 9.70 13.04
N GLY A 76 -2.87 9.71 14.16
CA GLY A 76 -3.23 10.50 15.34
C GLY A 76 -3.67 9.75 16.61
N GLY A 77 -3.49 8.44 16.69
CA GLY A 77 -3.37 7.72 17.98
C GLY A 77 -4.62 7.48 18.83
N ARG A 78 -5.83 7.60 18.31
CA ARG A 78 -7.08 7.34 19.05
C ARG A 78 -8.16 6.57 18.27
N GLY A 79 -7.79 5.69 17.36
CA GLY A 79 -8.72 4.79 16.68
C GLY A 79 -8.22 3.35 16.75
N GLY A 80 -9.10 2.39 16.96
CA GLY A 80 -8.76 0.98 16.83
C GLY A 80 -8.23 0.71 15.42
N SER A 81 -7.16 -0.08 15.29
CA SER A 81 -6.67 -0.50 14.00
C SER A 81 -7.68 -1.49 13.37
N ALA A 82 -8.31 -1.07 12.27
CA ALA A 82 -9.08 -2.02 11.47
C ALA A 82 -8.12 -3.02 10.82
N ARG A 83 -8.47 -4.30 10.90
CA ARG A 83 -7.66 -5.39 10.34
C ARG A 83 -8.48 -6.22 9.39
N SER A 84 -7.95 -6.44 8.20
CA SER A 84 -8.52 -7.35 7.21
C SER A 84 -7.47 -8.35 6.73
N SER A 85 -7.91 -9.42 6.14
CA SER A 85 -7.03 -10.45 5.60
C SER A 85 -7.60 -11.03 4.31
N GLY A 86 -6.70 -11.52 3.46
CA GLY A 86 -7.10 -12.04 2.18
C GLY A 86 -5.97 -12.66 1.40
N SER A 87 -6.23 -12.86 0.13
CA SER A 87 -5.29 -13.46 -0.81
C SER A 87 -5.16 -12.63 -2.08
N PHE A 88 -4.07 -12.84 -2.80
CA PHE A 88 -3.87 -12.24 -4.11
C PHE A 88 -3.27 -13.22 -5.10
N ALA A 89 -3.51 -12.93 -6.35
CA ALA A 89 -2.87 -13.60 -7.48
C ALA A 89 -2.63 -12.58 -8.59
N PHE A 90 -1.52 -12.72 -9.32
CA PHE A 90 -1.33 -12.00 -10.57
C PHE A 90 -0.65 -12.87 -11.60
N ALA A 91 -0.93 -12.60 -12.87
CA ALA A 91 -0.22 -13.14 -14.01
C ALA A 91 -0.05 -12.04 -15.06
N ARG A 92 1.21 -11.66 -15.32
CA ARG A 92 1.54 -10.59 -16.27
C ARG A 92 1.36 -11.06 -17.71
N PRO A 93 0.96 -10.16 -18.63
CA PRO A 93 0.55 -8.79 -18.39
C PRO A 93 -0.92 -8.68 -17.95
N GLY A 94 -1.22 -7.80 -17.00
CA GLY A 94 -2.54 -7.25 -16.76
C GLY A 94 -3.56 -8.10 -16.01
N ASN A 95 -3.27 -9.37 -15.72
CA ASN A 95 -4.18 -10.19 -14.92
C ASN A 95 -3.87 -10.03 -13.43
N PHE A 96 -4.88 -9.70 -12.65
CA PHE A 96 -4.75 -9.46 -11.22
C PHE A 96 -6.03 -9.84 -10.48
N ARG A 97 -5.89 -10.43 -9.30
CA ARG A 97 -6.96 -10.74 -8.36
C ARG A 97 -6.51 -10.39 -6.95
N TRP A 98 -7.30 -9.61 -6.26
CA TRP A 98 -7.12 -9.25 -4.86
C TRP A 98 -8.42 -9.51 -4.13
N GLU A 99 -8.39 -10.35 -3.14
CA GLU A 99 -9.57 -10.83 -2.45
C GLU A 99 -9.39 -10.59 -0.95
N ILE A 100 -10.28 -9.82 -0.38
CA ILE A 100 -10.41 -9.64 1.07
C ILE A 100 -11.45 -10.65 1.53
N ASP A 101 -11.01 -11.56 2.44
CA ASP A 101 -11.87 -12.61 2.96
C ASP A 101 -12.58 -12.16 4.24
N LYS A 102 -11.92 -11.30 5.04
CA LYS A 102 -12.40 -10.87 6.35
C LYS A 102 -11.97 -9.43 6.67
N PRO A 103 -12.79 -8.64 7.44
CA PRO A 103 -14.12 -8.99 7.95
C PRO A 103 -15.20 -8.94 6.87
N ASP A 104 -15.09 -7.98 5.93
CA ASP A 104 -16.07 -7.70 4.91
C ASP A 104 -15.53 -8.16 3.55
N PRO A 105 -16.10 -9.23 2.95
CA PRO A 105 -15.59 -9.80 1.71
C PRO A 105 -15.68 -8.82 0.55
N GLN A 106 -14.54 -8.60 -0.12
CA GLN A 106 -14.42 -7.76 -1.31
C GLN A 106 -13.49 -8.40 -2.32
N LEU A 107 -13.76 -8.19 -3.58
CA LEU A 107 -12.94 -8.69 -4.67
C LEU A 107 -12.61 -7.59 -5.66
N ILE A 108 -11.31 -7.46 -5.96
CA ILE A 108 -10.83 -6.70 -7.11
C ILE A 108 -10.23 -7.70 -8.09
N VAL A 109 -10.71 -7.73 -9.30
CA VAL A 109 -10.19 -8.66 -10.30
C VAL A 109 -10.20 -8.04 -11.69
N THR A 110 -9.15 -8.36 -12.47
CA THR A 110 -9.03 -7.94 -13.86
C THR A 110 -8.49 -9.06 -14.73
N ASP A 111 -9.04 -9.18 -15.92
CA ASP A 111 -8.60 -10.06 -17.01
C ASP A 111 -7.68 -9.34 -18.02
N GLY A 112 -7.21 -8.15 -17.65
CA GLY A 112 -6.40 -7.28 -18.51
C GLY A 112 -7.19 -6.31 -19.40
N LYS A 113 -8.52 -6.45 -19.46
CA LYS A 113 -9.41 -5.57 -20.23
C LYS A 113 -10.28 -4.73 -19.31
N LYS A 114 -11.06 -5.38 -18.45
CA LYS A 114 -11.92 -4.73 -17.47
C LYS A 114 -11.44 -5.06 -16.07
N LEU A 115 -11.61 -4.10 -15.17
CA LEU A 115 -11.43 -4.27 -13.73
C LEU A 115 -12.81 -4.28 -13.09
N TYR A 116 -13.04 -5.28 -12.27
CA TYR A 116 -14.25 -5.46 -11.48
C TYR A 116 -13.90 -5.26 -10.02
N PHE A 117 -14.59 -4.34 -9.38
CA PHE A 117 -14.59 -4.19 -7.92
C PHE A 117 -15.93 -4.68 -7.40
N TYR A 118 -15.95 -5.80 -6.70
CA TYR A 118 -17.15 -6.41 -6.14
C TYR A 118 -17.14 -6.30 -4.62
N ASP A 119 -18.18 -5.69 -4.08
CA ASP A 119 -18.47 -5.63 -2.65
C ASP A 119 -19.65 -6.57 -2.37
N GLU A 120 -19.38 -7.66 -1.65
CA GLU A 120 -20.39 -8.67 -1.37
C GLU A 120 -21.45 -8.16 -0.40
N GLY A 121 -21.04 -7.36 0.60
CA GLY A 121 -21.95 -6.79 1.60
C GLY A 121 -22.94 -5.79 1.01
N LEU A 122 -22.50 -4.98 0.06
CA LEU A 122 -23.33 -4.03 -0.67
C LEU A 122 -24.07 -4.68 -1.86
N ARG A 123 -23.68 -5.90 -2.26
CA ARG A 123 -24.15 -6.58 -3.49
C ARG A 123 -23.99 -5.69 -4.73
N GLN A 124 -22.81 -5.07 -4.86
CA GLN A 124 -22.53 -4.10 -5.90
C GLN A 124 -21.23 -4.43 -6.61
N VAL A 125 -21.22 -4.29 -7.93
CA VAL A 125 -20.03 -4.39 -8.78
C VAL A 125 -19.81 -3.05 -9.48
N THR A 126 -18.61 -2.48 -9.34
CA THR A 126 -18.16 -1.39 -10.19
C THR A 126 -17.25 -1.93 -11.27
N VAL A 127 -17.53 -1.56 -12.53
CA VAL A 127 -16.73 -1.98 -13.70
C VAL A 127 -15.99 -0.78 -14.26
N ARG A 128 -14.69 -0.93 -14.53
CA ARG A 128 -13.85 0.11 -15.14
C ARG A 128 -12.93 -0.49 -16.19
N GLU A 129 -12.37 0.34 -17.06
CA GLU A 129 -11.27 -0.06 -17.93
C GLU A 129 -10.01 -0.37 -17.11
N ALA A 130 -9.42 -1.54 -17.37
CA ALA A 130 -8.29 -2.04 -16.56
C ALA A 130 -7.05 -1.12 -16.66
N SER A 131 -6.80 -0.54 -17.82
CA SER A 131 -5.64 0.33 -18.07
C SER A 131 -5.63 1.58 -17.18
N GLU A 132 -6.79 2.18 -16.93
CA GLU A 132 -6.93 3.37 -16.11
C GLU A 132 -6.95 3.02 -14.63
N ALA A 133 -7.71 1.99 -14.28
CA ALA A 133 -7.95 1.63 -12.90
C ALA A 133 -6.72 1.01 -12.20
N ILE A 134 -5.92 0.19 -12.90
CA ILE A 134 -4.72 -0.42 -12.32
C ILE A 134 -3.67 0.64 -11.97
N GLN A 135 -3.47 1.62 -12.86
CA GLN A 135 -2.49 2.69 -12.63
C GLN A 135 -2.83 3.56 -11.41
N ALA A 136 -4.11 3.68 -11.09
CA ALA A 136 -4.59 4.42 -9.93
C ALA A 136 -4.56 3.61 -8.62
N THR A 137 -4.11 2.36 -8.63
CA THR A 137 -4.10 1.52 -7.42
C THR A 137 -2.69 1.34 -6.86
N PRO A 138 -2.54 1.23 -5.53
CA PRO A 138 -1.26 0.88 -4.90
C PRO A 138 -0.70 -0.46 -5.38
N ALA A 139 -1.57 -1.36 -5.83
CA ALA A 139 -1.19 -2.65 -6.39
C ALA A 139 -0.37 -2.53 -7.68
N ALA A 140 -0.49 -1.40 -8.40
CA ALA A 140 0.28 -1.14 -9.63
C ALA A 140 1.80 -1.24 -9.42
N VAL A 141 2.30 -0.83 -8.26
CA VAL A 141 3.75 -0.88 -7.95
C VAL A 141 4.27 -2.32 -7.91
N LEU A 142 3.46 -3.25 -7.41
CA LEU A 142 3.87 -4.66 -7.29
C LEU A 142 3.42 -5.50 -8.49
N PHE A 143 2.25 -5.23 -9.03
CA PHE A 143 1.55 -6.11 -9.96
C PHE A 143 1.22 -5.43 -11.29
N GLY A 144 1.44 -4.11 -11.40
CA GLY A 144 1.06 -3.30 -12.55
C GLY A 144 1.71 -3.70 -13.86
N VAL A 145 1.10 -3.21 -14.92
CA VAL A 145 1.61 -3.27 -16.28
C VAL A 145 2.35 -1.96 -16.55
N GLY A 146 3.58 -2.04 -17.05
CA GLY A 146 4.34 -0.84 -17.44
C GLY A 146 5.66 -0.70 -16.69
N ASP A 147 6.36 0.39 -17.01
CA ASP A 147 7.63 0.73 -16.38
C ASP A 147 7.37 1.41 -15.03
N LEU A 148 7.98 0.85 -13.98
CA LEU A 148 7.91 1.43 -12.63
C LEU A 148 8.48 2.86 -12.59
N ASP A 149 9.52 3.14 -13.38
CA ASP A 149 10.18 4.44 -13.41
C ASP A 149 9.36 5.50 -14.18
N GLU A 150 8.48 5.06 -15.10
CA GLU A 150 7.51 5.95 -15.76
C GLU A 150 6.34 6.31 -14.81
N ALA A 151 5.88 5.38 -14.02
CA ALA A 151 4.75 5.58 -13.11
C ALA A 151 5.16 6.23 -11.78
N PHE A 152 6.35 5.92 -11.28
CA PHE A 152 6.79 6.30 -9.93
C PHE A 152 8.19 6.90 -9.90
N LYS A 153 8.41 7.84 -8.98
CA LYS A 153 9.74 8.23 -8.54
C LYS A 153 10.16 7.32 -7.41
N LEU A 154 11.16 6.47 -7.65
CA LEU A 154 11.68 5.53 -6.66
C LEU A 154 12.84 6.15 -5.87
N SER A 155 12.88 5.90 -4.57
CA SER A 155 14.00 6.26 -3.70
C SER A 155 14.27 5.18 -2.66
N GLU A 156 15.56 4.97 -2.34
CA GLU A 156 15.96 4.08 -1.25
C GLU A 156 15.68 4.73 0.11
N VAL A 157 14.99 4.03 0.98
CA VAL A 157 14.75 4.48 2.37
C VAL A 157 15.83 3.97 3.31
N GLY A 158 16.38 2.79 3.02
CA GLY A 158 17.41 2.13 3.82
C GLY A 158 17.04 0.68 4.13
N GLN A 159 17.81 0.08 5.05
CA GLN A 159 17.60 -1.30 5.46
C GLN A 159 17.35 -1.38 6.97
N TYR A 160 16.31 -2.11 7.36
CA TYR A 160 16.00 -2.36 8.77
C TYR A 160 15.55 -3.80 8.96
N ASN A 161 16.13 -4.52 9.92
CA ASN A 161 15.84 -5.92 10.24
C ASN A 161 15.86 -6.86 9.01
N GLY A 162 16.84 -6.67 8.12
CA GLY A 162 16.97 -7.48 6.90
C GLY A 162 15.95 -7.15 5.80
N VAL A 163 15.15 -6.11 5.97
CA VAL A 163 14.20 -5.59 4.97
C VAL A 163 14.80 -4.33 4.35
N ALA A 164 14.95 -4.34 3.03
CA ALA A 164 15.36 -3.18 2.25
C ALA A 164 14.10 -2.40 1.83
N TRP A 165 14.03 -1.13 2.22
CA TRP A 165 12.86 -0.29 2.03
C TRP A 165 13.02 0.65 0.83
N VAL A 166 12.00 0.68 0.01
CA VAL A 166 11.87 1.58 -1.16
C VAL A 166 10.65 2.45 -0.95
N GLU A 167 10.79 3.74 -1.22
CA GLU A 167 9.67 4.66 -1.34
C GLU A 167 9.38 4.91 -2.82
N ALA A 168 8.11 4.80 -3.19
CA ALA A 168 7.59 5.06 -4.52
C ALA A 168 6.55 6.19 -4.43
N VAL A 169 6.86 7.31 -5.06
CA VAL A 169 5.96 8.47 -5.16
C VAL A 169 5.37 8.50 -6.56
N PRO A 170 4.04 8.48 -6.72
CA PRO A 170 3.41 8.51 -8.02
C PRO A 170 3.77 9.80 -8.76
N ARG A 171 3.93 9.72 -10.09
CA ARG A 171 4.17 10.89 -10.94
C ARG A 171 2.88 11.59 -11.33
N SER A 172 1.75 10.85 -11.31
CA SER A 172 0.42 11.41 -11.53
C SER A 172 -0.18 11.95 -10.24
N ALA A 173 -0.77 13.14 -10.30
CA ALA A 173 -1.47 13.75 -9.17
C ALA A 173 -2.81 13.03 -8.85
N ASP A 174 -3.36 12.27 -9.80
CA ASP A 174 -4.66 11.60 -9.69
C ASP A 174 -4.58 10.18 -9.11
N SER A 175 -3.47 9.85 -8.46
CA SER A 175 -3.20 8.49 -7.96
C SER A 175 -4.04 8.06 -6.74
N GLY A 176 -4.71 9.01 -6.06
CA GLY A 176 -5.49 8.72 -4.85
C GLY A 176 -4.65 8.41 -3.60
N PHE A 177 -3.33 8.42 -3.70
CA PHE A 177 -2.39 8.23 -2.59
C PHE A 177 -1.11 9.07 -2.79
N ASP A 178 -0.47 9.45 -1.67
CA ASP A 178 0.72 10.29 -1.70
C ASP A 178 2.00 9.49 -2.00
N ARG A 179 2.14 8.35 -1.35
CA ARG A 179 3.33 7.49 -1.50
C ARG A 179 3.05 6.07 -1.06
N ILE A 180 3.90 5.19 -1.55
CA ILE A 180 3.95 3.79 -1.13
C ILE A 180 5.36 3.49 -0.63
N ARG A 181 5.47 2.78 0.48
CA ARG A 181 6.72 2.19 0.95
C ARG A 181 6.65 0.68 0.82
N ILE A 182 7.69 0.09 0.25
CA ILE A 182 7.75 -1.34 0.00
C ILE A 182 8.99 -1.89 0.68
N GLY A 183 8.79 -2.85 1.56
CA GLY A 183 9.87 -3.60 2.18
C GLY A 183 10.14 -4.87 1.39
N MET A 184 11.37 -4.99 0.89
CA MET A 184 11.86 -6.13 0.13
C MET A 184 12.79 -6.99 1.00
N ARG A 185 12.63 -8.31 0.94
CA ARG A 185 13.53 -9.27 1.57
C ARG A 185 13.79 -10.41 0.59
N GLU A 186 15.05 -10.71 0.34
CA GLU A 186 15.46 -11.80 -0.57
C GLU A 186 14.81 -11.75 -1.95
N GLY A 187 14.59 -10.52 -2.46
CA GLY A 187 13.97 -10.30 -3.77
C GLY A 187 12.43 -10.36 -3.80
N LEU A 188 11.80 -10.58 -2.65
CA LEU A 188 10.34 -10.65 -2.52
C LEU A 188 9.78 -9.47 -1.70
N PRO A 189 8.60 -8.93 -2.04
CA PRO A 189 7.91 -7.99 -1.18
C PRO A 189 7.37 -8.70 0.05
N VAL A 190 7.70 -8.19 1.24
CA VAL A 190 7.21 -8.74 2.52
C VAL A 190 6.26 -7.80 3.22
N VAL A 191 6.32 -6.52 2.89
CA VAL A 191 5.44 -5.49 3.46
C VAL A 191 5.25 -4.35 2.47
N MET A 192 4.07 -3.75 2.49
CA MET A 192 3.76 -2.53 1.73
C MET A 192 2.98 -1.58 2.64
N GLU A 193 3.32 -0.31 2.64
CA GLU A 193 2.62 0.75 3.34
C GLU A 193 2.15 1.77 2.30
N VAL A 194 0.85 2.03 2.28
CA VAL A 194 0.24 3.03 1.42
C VAL A 194 -0.20 4.20 2.28
N VAL A 195 0.30 5.38 1.96
CA VAL A 195 -0.10 6.63 2.61
C VAL A 195 -1.05 7.35 1.68
N ASP A 196 -2.28 7.56 2.11
CA ASP A 196 -3.28 8.31 1.34
C ASP A 196 -3.09 9.83 1.48
N ALA A 197 -3.86 10.60 0.71
CA ALA A 197 -3.83 12.06 0.73
C ALA A 197 -4.21 12.69 2.09
N PHE A 198 -4.82 11.92 2.99
CA PHE A 198 -5.18 12.34 4.35
C PHE A 198 -4.14 11.92 5.40
N GLY A 199 -3.04 11.28 4.96
CA GLY A 199 -1.99 10.79 5.83
C GLY A 199 -2.34 9.50 6.58
N GLN A 200 -3.42 8.80 6.20
CA GLN A 200 -3.73 7.48 6.74
C GLN A 200 -2.79 6.44 6.13
N ILE A 201 -2.36 5.49 6.94
CA ILE A 201 -1.44 4.45 6.52
C ILE A 201 -2.18 3.12 6.49
N ASN A 202 -2.25 2.52 5.30
CA ASN A 202 -2.68 1.14 5.12
C ASN A 202 -1.44 0.26 4.96
N ARG A 203 -1.18 -0.61 5.94
CA ARG A 203 -0.04 -1.52 5.96
C ARG A 203 -0.50 -2.92 5.58
N PHE A 204 0.15 -3.50 4.58
CA PHE A 204 -0.07 -4.86 4.09
C PHE A 204 1.16 -5.72 4.42
N GLU A 205 0.98 -6.79 5.14
CA GLU A 205 2.02 -7.78 5.42
C GLU A 205 1.77 -9.02 4.56
N PHE A 206 2.72 -9.34 3.68
CA PHE A 206 2.60 -10.44 2.74
C PHE A 206 3.18 -11.72 3.33
N SER A 207 2.53 -12.83 3.04
CA SER A 207 2.97 -14.17 3.45
C SER A 207 2.58 -15.22 2.41
N LYS A 208 3.16 -16.43 2.54
CA LYS A 208 2.91 -17.56 1.63
C LYS A 208 3.06 -17.18 0.15
N LEU A 209 4.02 -16.31 -0.14
CA LEU A 209 4.25 -15.82 -1.49
C LEU A 209 4.93 -16.91 -2.31
N SER A 210 4.24 -17.36 -3.37
CA SER A 210 4.75 -18.31 -4.35
C SER A 210 4.86 -17.62 -5.70
N THR A 211 6.04 -17.77 -6.34
CA THR A 211 6.34 -17.08 -7.59
C THR A 211 6.52 -18.07 -8.74
N ASN A 212 6.24 -17.61 -9.95
CA ASN A 212 6.46 -18.34 -11.20
C ASN A 212 5.63 -19.63 -11.36
N GLU A 213 4.55 -19.77 -10.59
CA GLU A 213 3.58 -20.84 -10.80
C GLU A 213 2.67 -20.52 -12.00
N ARG A 214 2.25 -21.58 -12.69
CA ARG A 214 1.24 -21.44 -13.73
C ARG A 214 -0.13 -21.23 -13.08
N ILE A 215 -0.66 -20.03 -13.20
CA ILE A 215 -2.01 -19.70 -12.70
C ILE A 215 -2.99 -19.85 -13.86
N PRO A 216 -4.06 -20.67 -13.71
CA PRO A 216 -5.10 -20.78 -14.73
C PRO A 216 -5.76 -19.43 -15.01
N ALA A 217 -6.04 -19.15 -16.29
CA ALA A 217 -6.67 -17.89 -16.70
C ALA A 217 -8.05 -17.68 -16.07
N GLU A 218 -8.76 -18.76 -15.80
CA GLU A 218 -10.08 -18.78 -15.17
C GLU A 218 -10.08 -18.11 -13.80
N ARG A 219 -8.92 -18.10 -13.10
CA ARG A 219 -8.79 -17.44 -11.80
C ARG A 219 -8.98 -15.92 -11.88
N PHE A 220 -8.77 -15.35 -13.06
CA PHE A 220 -8.90 -13.91 -13.32
C PHE A 220 -10.23 -13.54 -13.99
N HIS A 221 -11.05 -14.53 -14.32
CA HIS A 221 -12.39 -14.27 -14.83
C HIS A 221 -13.37 -14.03 -13.69
N PHE A 222 -14.20 -13.02 -13.85
CA PHE A 222 -15.26 -12.70 -12.91
C PHE A 222 -16.61 -12.71 -13.62
N LYS A 223 -17.54 -13.45 -13.08
CA LYS A 223 -18.93 -13.45 -13.54
C LYS A 223 -19.77 -12.76 -12.48
N VAL A 224 -20.43 -11.67 -12.85
CA VAL A 224 -21.33 -10.95 -11.95
C VAL A 224 -22.42 -11.89 -11.43
N PRO A 225 -22.56 -12.02 -10.08
CA PRO A 225 -23.59 -12.85 -9.50
C PRO A 225 -25.00 -12.33 -9.81
N ALA A 226 -25.99 -13.19 -9.79
CA ALA A 226 -27.38 -12.79 -10.03
C ALA A 226 -27.89 -11.86 -8.92
N GLY A 227 -28.56 -10.79 -9.29
CA GLY A 227 -29.16 -9.82 -8.36
C GLY A 227 -28.14 -8.90 -7.69
N VAL A 228 -26.99 -8.69 -8.33
CA VAL A 228 -25.98 -7.69 -7.94
C VAL A 228 -26.15 -6.47 -8.84
N ASP A 229 -26.07 -5.28 -8.24
CA ASP A 229 -26.12 -4.02 -8.97
C ASP A 229 -24.78 -3.74 -9.66
N VAL A 230 -24.83 -3.32 -10.93
CA VAL A 230 -23.64 -3.03 -11.74
C VAL A 230 -23.56 -1.53 -11.99
N LEU A 231 -22.44 -0.93 -11.61
CA LEU A 231 -22.09 0.47 -11.88
C LEU A 231 -20.97 0.51 -12.94
N GLU A 232 -21.13 1.33 -13.97
CA GLU A 232 -20.16 1.57 -15.05
C GLU A 232 -19.71 3.04 -15.04
#